data_31d33564ac8e9ee94844fc715cbb03b5
#
_entry.id   31d33564ac8e9ee94844fc715cbb03b5
#
_cell.length_a   1.000
_cell.length_b   1.000
_cell.length_c   1.000
_cell.angle_alpha   90.00
_cell.angle_beta   90.00
_cell.angle_gamma   90.00
#
_symmetry.space_group_name_H-M   'P 1'
#
loop_
_entity.id
_entity.type
_entity.pdbx_description
1 polymer ?
#
loop_
_entity_poly.entity_id
_entity_poly.type
_entity_poly.pdbx_seq_one_letter_code
_entity_poly.pdbx_strand_id
1 'polypeptide(L)'
;MGYQQLFEELDDMLCDLTGFNAFSFQPNAGSQGEYTGLLVIRKYYQVKGEGRRKICLIPASAHGTNPASAMMAGFNVVVLSCDDNGNISMEDLLCKVAMYSENLAVLMITYPSTHGVYEESFCEMCKIIHQHGGQVYLDGANFNALVGLSRPGKIGVDVAHFNLHKTFSIPHGGGGPGVGPIGIANHLLPYLPDHPIIKGINPYKNAQGTIGTIAAAPWGSASILTISWAYIAMMGAVGLRKATLTAILNANYIAKRLKPFYSILYTGKNGWVAHECIIDCRPFKNSCNVTVEDIAKRLIDFGFHAPTISFPVPQTLIIEPTESESKEEIDRFCQALICIRQEIKDIEMGRVSRVNNVLHNAPHSFYLLLTDWHYPYSQQQAFFPAVHFHEDKYWPPVGRINNEYGDRHLQCGWSYSHFWCMS
;
A
#
# COMPACT_ATOMS: atom_id res chain seq x y z
N MET A 1 27.81 -19.72 -7.36
CA MET A 1 27.60 -19.41 -8.80
C MET A 1 26.12 -19.25 -9.13
N GLY A 2 25.22 -20.24 -8.94
CA GLY A 2 23.80 -20.10 -9.38
C GLY A 2 23.01 -18.95 -8.73
N TYR A 3 23.09 -18.78 -7.43
CA TYR A 3 22.42 -17.64 -6.77
C TYR A 3 22.98 -16.28 -7.17
N GLN A 4 24.28 -16.19 -7.40
CA GLN A 4 24.88 -14.93 -7.83
C GLN A 4 24.37 -14.53 -9.23
N GLN A 5 24.33 -15.49 -10.15
CA GLN A 5 23.77 -15.29 -11.49
C GLN A 5 22.29 -14.88 -11.41
N LEU A 6 21.50 -15.54 -10.55
CA LEU A 6 20.08 -15.19 -10.37
C LEU A 6 19.90 -13.74 -9.87
N PHE A 7 20.75 -13.29 -8.95
CA PHE A 7 20.67 -11.91 -8.45
C PHE A 7 21.07 -10.89 -9.51
N GLU A 8 22.07 -11.19 -10.32
CA GLU A 8 22.50 -10.35 -11.46
C GLU A 8 21.37 -10.28 -12.50
N GLU A 9 20.79 -11.41 -12.89
CA GLU A 9 19.65 -11.45 -13.83
C GLU A 9 18.42 -10.69 -13.27
N LEU A 10 18.13 -10.81 -11.96
CA LEU A 10 17.02 -10.09 -11.34
C LEU A 10 17.30 -8.57 -11.29
N ASP A 11 18.54 -8.16 -11.05
CA ASP A 11 18.95 -6.75 -11.12
C ASP A 11 18.71 -6.20 -12.53
N ASP A 12 19.17 -6.90 -13.57
CA ASP A 12 18.98 -6.52 -14.97
C ASP A 12 17.50 -6.41 -15.33
N MET A 13 16.67 -7.40 -14.93
CA MET A 13 15.23 -7.38 -15.16
C MET A 13 14.56 -6.17 -14.50
N LEU A 14 14.89 -5.88 -13.24
CA LEU A 14 14.34 -4.74 -12.52
C LEU A 14 14.83 -3.41 -13.09
N CYS A 15 16.09 -3.31 -13.50
CA CYS A 15 16.64 -2.14 -14.18
C CYS A 15 15.90 -1.87 -15.49
N ASP A 16 15.61 -2.90 -16.28
CA ASP A 16 14.85 -2.74 -17.53
C ASP A 16 13.40 -2.31 -17.27
N LEU A 17 12.74 -2.90 -16.29
CA LEU A 17 11.35 -2.58 -15.94
C LEU A 17 11.19 -1.17 -15.37
N THR A 18 12.17 -0.66 -14.62
CA THR A 18 12.07 0.59 -13.86
C THR A 18 12.83 1.75 -14.46
N GLY A 19 13.84 1.46 -15.30
CA GLY A 19 14.73 2.44 -15.89
C GLY A 19 15.82 2.96 -14.96
N PHE A 20 16.00 2.35 -13.79
CA PHE A 20 17.15 2.62 -12.90
C PHE A 20 18.42 1.97 -13.39
N ASN A 21 19.55 2.30 -12.75
CA ASN A 21 20.87 1.87 -13.17
C ASN A 21 21.41 0.67 -12.38
N ALA A 22 20.95 0.44 -11.17
CA ALA A 22 21.25 -0.73 -10.37
C ALA A 22 20.27 -0.86 -9.19
N PHE A 23 20.20 -2.07 -8.63
CA PHE A 23 19.42 -2.38 -7.42
C PHE A 23 20.32 -2.87 -6.27
N SER A 24 19.87 -2.61 -5.06
CA SER A 24 20.33 -3.31 -3.86
C SER A 24 19.20 -4.14 -3.28
N PHE A 25 19.42 -5.45 -3.13
CA PHE A 25 18.48 -6.40 -2.53
C PHE A 25 18.64 -6.51 -1.01
N GLN A 26 19.50 -5.72 -0.41
CA GLN A 26 19.79 -5.83 1.02
C GLN A 26 18.60 -5.50 1.93
N PRO A 27 17.70 -4.52 1.60
CA PRO A 27 16.55 -4.22 2.45
C PRO A 27 15.54 -5.38 2.51
N ASN A 28 15.11 -5.75 3.75
CA ASN A 28 14.21 -6.87 4.02
C ASN A 28 12.72 -6.49 4.01
N ALA A 29 12.39 -5.21 3.86
CA ALA A 29 11.02 -4.72 3.87
C ALA A 29 10.92 -3.40 3.11
N GLY A 30 9.69 -2.98 2.74
CA GLY A 30 9.47 -1.68 2.11
C GLY A 30 9.98 -0.52 2.95
N SER A 31 9.65 -0.47 4.23
CA SER A 31 10.13 0.57 5.15
C SER A 31 11.66 0.59 5.33
N GLN A 32 12.30 -0.57 5.29
CA GLN A 32 13.76 -0.62 5.29
C GLN A 32 14.34 -0.13 3.96
N GLY A 33 13.65 -0.37 2.84
CA GLY A 33 13.96 0.23 1.54
C GLY A 33 13.82 1.75 1.56
N GLU A 34 12.73 2.29 2.17
CA GLU A 34 12.56 3.73 2.38
C GLU A 34 13.78 4.33 3.11
N TYR A 35 14.10 3.78 4.27
CA TYR A 35 15.23 4.22 5.08
C TYR A 35 16.55 4.14 4.31
N THR A 36 16.79 3.04 3.61
CA THR A 36 18.01 2.80 2.84
C THR A 36 18.19 3.84 1.73
N GLY A 37 17.16 4.06 0.92
CA GLY A 37 17.22 5.03 -0.17
C GLY A 37 17.41 6.47 0.32
N LEU A 38 16.78 6.82 1.44
CA LEU A 38 16.99 8.13 2.08
C LEU A 38 18.41 8.29 2.64
N LEU A 39 19.02 7.23 3.19
CA LEU A 39 20.43 7.26 3.59
C LEU A 39 21.37 7.44 2.40
N VAL A 40 21.07 6.84 1.24
CA VAL A 40 21.81 7.06 -0.02
C VAL A 40 21.78 8.53 -0.41
N ILE A 41 20.61 9.16 -0.42
CA ILE A 41 20.46 10.60 -0.70
C ILE A 41 21.23 11.44 0.33
N ARG A 42 21.13 11.11 1.61
CA ARG A 42 21.87 11.81 2.67
C ARG A 42 23.38 11.72 2.46
N LYS A 43 23.89 10.54 2.15
CA LYS A 43 25.33 10.31 1.88
C LYS A 43 25.81 11.11 0.67
N TYR A 44 25.03 11.15 -0.39
CA TYR A 44 25.31 11.97 -1.57
C TYR A 44 25.53 13.43 -1.21
N TYR A 45 24.65 14.07 -0.43
CA TYR A 45 24.81 15.45 -0.01
C TYR A 45 26.00 15.64 0.95
N GLN A 46 26.26 14.68 1.83
CA GLN A 46 27.45 14.76 2.71
C GLN A 46 28.74 14.79 1.90
N VAL A 47 28.84 13.93 0.89
CA VAL A 47 30.03 13.87 0.04
C VAL A 47 30.19 15.13 -0.82
N LYS A 48 29.09 15.73 -1.27
CA LYS A 48 29.10 17.00 -1.98
C LYS A 48 29.40 18.23 -1.12
N GLY A 49 29.53 18.07 0.20
CA GLY A 49 29.66 19.22 1.11
C GLY A 49 28.36 19.98 1.34
N GLU A 50 27.23 19.42 0.90
CA GLU A 50 25.89 20.02 1.03
C GLU A 50 25.07 19.40 2.18
N GLY A 51 25.73 18.96 3.25
CA GLY A 51 25.08 18.32 4.42
C GLY A 51 24.03 19.17 5.14
N ARG A 52 23.90 20.46 4.78
CA ARG A 52 22.81 21.36 5.21
C ARG A 52 21.46 20.99 4.61
N ARG A 53 21.42 20.29 3.45
CA ARG A 53 20.19 19.85 2.80
C ARG A 53 19.55 18.74 3.62
N LYS A 54 18.51 19.10 4.39
CA LYS A 54 17.83 18.20 5.34
C LYS A 54 16.31 18.25 5.24
N ILE A 55 15.75 19.04 4.34
CA ILE A 55 14.28 19.13 4.18
C ILE A 55 13.82 18.01 3.26
N CYS A 56 12.87 17.22 3.76
CA CYS A 56 12.13 16.20 3.03
C CYS A 56 10.67 16.66 2.86
N LEU A 57 10.27 16.94 1.64
CA LEU A 57 8.88 17.25 1.30
C LEU A 57 8.11 15.94 1.16
N ILE A 58 7.00 15.80 1.88
CA ILE A 58 6.14 14.60 1.86
C ILE A 58 4.69 15.00 1.75
N PRO A 59 3.92 14.47 0.77
CA PRO A 59 2.48 14.74 0.67
C PRO A 59 1.70 14.27 1.90
N ALA A 60 0.64 14.99 2.26
CA ALA A 60 -0.27 14.61 3.34
C ALA A 60 -0.93 13.24 3.11
N SER A 61 -1.03 12.80 1.85
CA SER A 61 -1.54 11.48 1.44
C SER A 61 -0.55 10.34 1.64
N ALA A 62 0.73 10.62 1.92
CA ALA A 62 1.76 9.58 2.01
C ALA A 62 1.47 8.57 3.12
N HIS A 63 1.95 7.34 2.93
CA HIS A 63 1.89 6.32 3.97
C HIS A 63 2.66 6.78 5.23
N GLY A 64 2.15 6.44 6.41
CA GLY A 64 2.72 6.88 7.69
C GLY A 64 4.19 6.44 7.93
N THR A 65 4.68 5.43 7.23
CA THR A 65 6.10 5.01 7.28
C THR A 65 7.03 6.01 6.59
N ASN A 66 6.55 6.76 5.60
CA ASN A 66 7.40 7.70 4.85
C ASN A 66 7.98 8.81 5.75
N PRO A 67 7.18 9.57 6.53
CA PRO A 67 7.73 10.55 7.46
C PRO A 67 8.59 9.91 8.57
N ALA A 68 8.24 8.72 9.05
CA ALA A 68 9.03 8.00 10.05
C ALA A 68 10.42 7.64 9.50
N SER A 69 10.49 7.06 8.30
CA SER A 69 11.76 6.73 7.63
C SER A 69 12.61 7.96 7.35
N ALA A 70 11.97 9.08 6.95
CA ALA A 70 12.67 10.34 6.71
C ALA A 70 13.30 10.90 7.99
N MET A 71 12.57 10.92 9.09
CA MET A 71 13.09 11.33 10.40
C MET A 71 14.23 10.41 10.89
N MET A 72 14.08 9.10 10.76
CA MET A 72 15.13 8.13 11.09
C MET A 72 16.41 8.34 10.25
N ALA A 73 16.27 8.70 8.99
CA ALA A 73 17.40 9.04 8.12
C ALA A 73 17.99 10.42 8.41
N GLY A 74 17.42 11.19 9.36
CA GLY A 74 17.91 12.50 9.80
C GLY A 74 17.48 13.68 8.93
N PHE A 75 16.35 13.55 8.23
CA PHE A 75 15.69 14.64 7.51
C PHE A 75 14.59 15.29 8.37
N ASN A 76 14.34 16.56 8.09
CA ASN A 76 13.22 17.31 8.65
C ASN A 76 12.06 17.23 7.67
N VAL A 77 10.94 16.69 8.11
CA VAL A 77 9.74 16.50 7.29
C VAL A 77 8.96 17.80 7.18
N VAL A 78 8.61 18.18 5.95
CA VAL A 78 7.69 19.27 5.65
C VAL A 78 6.55 18.69 4.81
N VAL A 79 5.34 18.76 5.34
CA VAL A 79 4.17 18.16 4.70
C VAL A 79 3.70 19.04 3.54
N LEU A 80 3.41 18.45 2.38
CA LEU A 80 2.73 19.10 1.25
C LEU A 80 1.22 18.86 1.36
N SER A 81 0.43 19.89 1.14
CA SER A 81 -1.02 19.77 1.07
C SER A 81 -1.45 19.07 -0.23
N CYS A 82 -2.62 18.42 -0.17
CA CYS A 82 -3.32 17.91 -1.34
C CYS A 82 -4.52 18.80 -1.66
N ASP A 83 -4.90 18.85 -2.93
CA ASP A 83 -6.12 19.53 -3.39
C ASP A 83 -7.38 18.68 -3.13
N ASP A 84 -8.56 19.23 -3.42
CA ASP A 84 -9.85 18.54 -3.23
C ASP A 84 -10.02 17.32 -4.15
N ASN A 85 -9.19 17.18 -5.18
CA ASN A 85 -9.18 16.04 -6.10
C ASN A 85 -8.18 14.96 -5.66
N GLY A 86 -7.48 15.18 -4.55
CA GLY A 86 -6.49 14.25 -4.01
C GLY A 86 -5.12 14.32 -4.65
N ASN A 87 -4.84 15.31 -5.50
CA ASN A 87 -3.51 15.56 -6.07
C ASN A 87 -2.67 16.43 -5.13
N ILE A 88 -1.36 16.40 -5.29
CA ILE A 88 -0.46 17.33 -4.58
C ILE A 88 -0.73 18.76 -5.07
N SER A 89 -0.90 19.70 -4.14
CA SER A 89 -1.04 21.12 -4.46
C SER A 89 0.26 21.66 -5.07
N MET A 90 0.22 21.99 -6.36
CA MET A 90 1.37 22.61 -7.05
C MET A 90 1.71 23.98 -6.49
N GLU A 91 0.73 24.74 -6.04
CA GLU A 91 0.95 26.04 -5.39
C GLU A 91 1.74 25.88 -4.07
N ASP A 92 1.34 24.93 -3.23
CA ASP A 92 2.03 24.64 -1.97
C ASP A 92 3.44 24.09 -2.22
N LEU A 93 3.60 23.23 -3.24
CA LEU A 93 4.91 22.70 -3.65
C LEU A 93 5.85 23.86 -4.03
N LEU A 94 5.42 24.76 -4.92
CA LEU A 94 6.24 25.88 -5.38
C LEU A 94 6.60 26.81 -4.23
N CYS A 95 5.66 27.12 -3.35
CA CYS A 95 5.88 27.95 -2.15
C CYS A 95 6.96 27.31 -1.25
N LYS A 96 6.84 26.02 -0.93
CA LYS A 96 7.78 25.31 -0.04
C LYS A 96 9.15 25.11 -0.67
N VAL A 97 9.19 24.81 -1.96
CA VAL A 97 10.46 24.70 -2.70
C VAL A 97 11.21 26.04 -2.70
N ALA A 98 10.53 27.18 -2.92
CA ALA A 98 11.14 28.49 -2.84
C ALA A 98 11.63 28.80 -1.41
N MET A 99 10.80 28.50 -0.40
CA MET A 99 11.13 28.75 1.01
C MET A 99 12.36 27.96 1.49
N TYR A 100 12.50 26.70 1.05
CA TYR A 100 13.52 25.78 1.53
C TYR A 100 14.61 25.49 0.49
N SER A 101 14.72 26.25 -0.58
CA SER A 101 15.59 25.99 -1.73
C SER A 101 17.04 25.58 -1.36
N GLU A 102 17.66 26.28 -0.40
CA GLU A 102 19.01 26.02 0.09
C GLU A 102 19.14 24.70 0.88
N ASN A 103 18.05 24.28 1.53
CA ASN A 103 18.01 23.13 2.44
C ASN A 103 17.19 21.96 1.91
N LEU A 104 16.56 22.11 0.72
CA LEU A 104 15.78 21.07 0.09
C LEU A 104 16.66 19.88 -0.26
N ALA A 105 16.36 18.72 0.32
CA ALA A 105 17.06 17.48 0.04
C ALA A 105 16.26 16.55 -0.86
N VAL A 106 14.98 16.32 -0.53
CA VAL A 106 14.21 15.28 -1.21
C VAL A 106 12.71 15.62 -1.23
N LEU A 107 12.06 15.28 -2.35
CA LEU A 107 10.63 15.05 -2.43
C LEU A 107 10.41 13.54 -2.34
N MET A 108 9.69 13.06 -1.31
CA MET A 108 9.31 11.66 -1.16
C MET A 108 7.82 11.50 -1.46
N ILE A 109 7.50 10.75 -2.51
CA ILE A 109 6.17 10.67 -3.10
C ILE A 109 5.82 9.22 -3.45
N THR A 110 4.54 8.87 -3.36
CA THR A 110 3.98 7.62 -3.89
C THR A 110 3.33 7.89 -5.25
N TYR A 111 3.58 7.05 -6.26
CA TYR A 111 2.97 7.21 -7.58
C TYR A 111 2.64 5.84 -8.22
N PRO A 112 1.38 5.61 -8.70
CA PRO A 112 0.22 6.49 -8.50
C PRO A 112 0.00 6.80 -7.02
N SER A 113 -0.70 7.91 -6.72
CA SER A 113 -0.90 8.36 -5.35
C SER A 113 -1.72 7.35 -4.53
N THR A 114 -1.59 7.38 -3.21
CA THR A 114 -2.43 6.59 -2.29
C THR A 114 -3.93 6.95 -2.37
N HIS A 115 -4.28 8.00 -3.10
CA HIS A 115 -5.65 8.34 -3.44
C HIS A 115 -6.20 7.58 -4.66
N GLY A 116 -5.38 6.67 -5.24
CA GLY A 116 -5.76 5.86 -6.39
C GLY A 116 -5.82 6.63 -7.71
N VAL A 117 -5.04 7.71 -7.85
CA VAL A 117 -5.02 8.54 -9.06
C VAL A 117 -3.62 8.73 -9.62
N TYR A 118 -3.52 8.86 -10.94
CA TYR A 118 -2.30 9.28 -11.63
C TYR A 118 -2.21 10.81 -11.63
N GLU A 119 -1.23 11.35 -10.94
CA GLU A 119 -0.97 12.79 -10.94
C GLU A 119 -0.30 13.21 -12.25
N GLU A 120 -0.98 14.02 -13.04
CA GLU A 120 -0.49 14.49 -14.35
C GLU A 120 0.76 15.38 -14.22
N SER A 121 0.88 16.13 -13.11
CA SER A 121 2.00 17.03 -12.81
C SER A 121 3.26 16.32 -12.31
N PHE A 122 3.28 14.99 -12.19
CA PHE A 122 4.40 14.24 -11.60
C PHE A 122 5.77 14.59 -12.24
N CYS A 123 5.86 14.59 -13.58
CA CYS A 123 7.09 14.91 -14.27
C CYS A 123 7.54 16.39 -14.08
N GLU A 124 6.57 17.30 -13.93
CA GLU A 124 6.83 18.71 -13.62
C GLU A 124 7.36 18.87 -12.20
N MET A 125 6.77 18.20 -11.24
CA MET A 125 7.26 18.17 -9.86
C MET A 125 8.71 17.69 -9.79
N CYS A 126 9.06 16.60 -10.48
CA CYS A 126 10.45 16.12 -10.55
C CYS A 126 11.42 17.19 -11.07
N LYS A 127 11.05 17.88 -12.15
CA LYS A 127 11.87 18.96 -12.72
C LYS A 127 12.07 20.12 -11.74
N ILE A 128 11.01 20.56 -11.06
CA ILE A 128 11.07 21.63 -10.06
C ILE A 128 12.03 21.24 -8.92
N ILE A 129 11.92 20.03 -8.39
CA ILE A 129 12.80 19.55 -7.31
C ILE A 129 14.27 19.56 -7.76
N HIS A 130 14.56 19.02 -8.95
CA HIS A 130 15.94 18.99 -9.49
C HIS A 130 16.50 20.40 -9.74
N GLN A 131 15.68 21.34 -10.24
CA GLN A 131 16.12 22.72 -10.45
C GLN A 131 16.57 23.40 -9.16
N HIS A 132 16.04 22.96 -8.01
CA HIS A 132 16.43 23.46 -6.68
C HIS A 132 17.47 22.54 -5.99
N GLY A 133 18.07 21.61 -6.73
CA GLY A 133 19.13 20.72 -6.25
C GLY A 133 18.64 19.60 -5.34
N GLY A 134 17.34 19.37 -5.22
CA GLY A 134 16.74 18.26 -4.51
C GLY A 134 16.78 16.94 -5.30
N GLN A 135 16.52 15.81 -4.63
CA GLN A 135 16.34 14.49 -5.23
C GLN A 135 14.90 14.06 -5.14
N VAL A 136 14.46 13.17 -6.03
CA VAL A 136 13.10 12.60 -6.01
C VAL A 136 13.18 11.14 -5.55
N TYR A 137 12.51 10.86 -4.43
CA TYR A 137 12.32 9.52 -3.91
C TYR A 137 10.90 9.03 -4.21
N LEU A 138 10.77 7.89 -4.88
CA LEU A 138 9.49 7.24 -5.15
C LEU A 138 9.25 6.10 -4.16
N ASP A 139 8.16 6.17 -3.43
CA ASP A 139 7.57 4.99 -2.79
C ASP A 139 6.93 4.12 -3.87
N GLY A 140 7.58 3.00 -4.19
CA GLY A 140 7.17 2.06 -5.23
C GLY A 140 6.17 1.00 -4.75
N ALA A 141 5.47 1.21 -3.65
CA ALA A 141 4.46 0.27 -3.17
C ALA A 141 3.34 0.01 -4.20
N ASN A 142 3.02 1.00 -5.02
CA ASN A 142 1.99 0.94 -6.06
C ASN A 142 2.55 0.62 -7.46
N PHE A 143 3.73 0.00 -7.54
CA PHE A 143 4.40 -0.26 -8.82
C PHE A 143 3.64 -1.22 -9.74
N ASN A 144 2.77 -2.07 -9.21
CA ASN A 144 1.84 -2.89 -9.99
C ASN A 144 0.94 -2.10 -10.97
N ALA A 145 0.76 -0.80 -10.73
CA ALA A 145 0.06 0.11 -11.64
C ALA A 145 0.98 0.71 -12.73
N LEU A 146 2.29 0.46 -12.70
CA LEU A 146 3.27 1.09 -13.58
C LEU A 146 4.03 0.11 -14.48
N VAL A 147 4.10 -1.17 -14.13
CA VAL A 147 4.92 -2.17 -14.84
C VAL A 147 4.53 -2.24 -16.33
N GLY A 148 5.51 -2.02 -17.19
CA GLY A 148 5.31 -2.01 -18.65
C GLY A 148 4.54 -0.80 -19.21
N LEU A 149 4.17 0.16 -18.36
CA LEU A 149 3.52 1.43 -18.74
C LEU A 149 4.41 2.64 -18.49
N SER A 150 5.14 2.67 -17.39
CA SER A 150 6.02 3.77 -17.01
C SER A 150 7.29 3.24 -16.39
N ARG A 151 8.40 3.93 -16.63
CA ARG A 151 9.72 3.65 -16.05
C ARG A 151 10.13 4.81 -15.14
N PRO A 152 9.99 4.67 -13.80
CA PRO A 152 10.27 5.75 -12.85
C PRO A 152 11.63 6.43 -13.05
N GLY A 153 12.69 5.67 -13.27
CA GLY A 153 14.03 6.20 -13.51
C GLY A 153 14.17 7.03 -14.79
N LYS A 154 13.18 6.96 -15.72
CA LYS A 154 13.20 7.76 -16.96
C LYS A 154 12.32 9.02 -16.88
N ILE A 155 11.46 9.11 -15.87
CA ILE A 155 10.56 10.25 -15.70
C ILE A 155 10.98 11.20 -14.58
N GLY A 156 12.21 11.02 -14.04
CA GLY A 156 12.82 11.95 -13.09
C GLY A 156 12.90 11.45 -11.65
N VAL A 157 12.73 10.16 -11.40
CA VAL A 157 12.94 9.57 -10.08
C VAL A 157 14.41 9.20 -9.91
N ASP A 158 15.01 9.57 -8.77
CA ASP A 158 16.40 9.30 -8.45
C ASP A 158 16.60 8.02 -7.64
N VAL A 159 15.67 7.75 -6.71
CA VAL A 159 15.64 6.56 -5.86
C VAL A 159 14.22 6.06 -5.72
N ALA A 160 14.03 4.75 -5.76
CA ALA A 160 12.77 4.13 -5.38
C ALA A 160 13.00 2.84 -4.61
N HIS A 161 12.12 2.50 -3.67
CA HIS A 161 12.00 1.13 -3.21
C HIS A 161 10.83 0.42 -3.88
N PHE A 162 10.92 -0.90 -3.97
CA PHE A 162 9.87 -1.73 -4.55
C PHE A 162 9.50 -2.87 -3.60
N ASN A 163 8.21 -3.07 -3.40
CA ASN A 163 7.73 -4.17 -2.58
C ASN A 163 7.55 -5.41 -3.47
N LEU A 164 8.55 -6.31 -3.51
CA LEU A 164 8.45 -7.52 -4.32
C LEU A 164 7.30 -8.44 -3.83
N HIS A 165 6.91 -8.31 -2.58
CA HIS A 165 5.75 -8.99 -1.98
C HIS A 165 4.40 -8.35 -2.31
N LYS A 166 4.37 -7.29 -3.13
CA LYS A 166 3.15 -6.70 -3.70
C LYS A 166 3.09 -6.94 -5.20
N THR A 167 4.07 -6.42 -5.94
CA THR A 167 4.06 -6.42 -7.42
C THR A 167 4.61 -7.71 -8.03
N PHE A 168 5.53 -8.41 -7.35
CA PHE A 168 6.29 -9.53 -7.93
C PHE A 168 6.14 -10.85 -7.16
N SER A 169 4.93 -11.13 -6.69
CA SER A 169 4.43 -12.44 -6.21
C SER A 169 5.10 -13.05 -4.98
N ILE A 170 5.94 -12.35 -4.23
CA ILE A 170 6.46 -12.89 -2.99
C ILE A 170 5.32 -13.01 -1.96
N PRO A 171 5.08 -14.22 -1.37
CA PRO A 171 4.00 -14.44 -0.42
C PRO A 171 4.33 -13.88 0.96
N HIS A 172 4.22 -12.57 1.16
CA HIS A 172 4.47 -11.90 2.44
C HIS A 172 3.36 -12.16 3.46
N GLY A 173 2.15 -12.39 3.00
CA GLY A 173 1.00 -12.75 3.84
C GLY A 173 1.24 -14.02 4.67
N GLY A 174 0.63 -14.10 5.83
CA GLY A 174 0.80 -15.22 6.74
C GLY A 174 2.14 -15.24 7.49
N GLY A 175 2.88 -14.14 7.53
CA GLY A 175 4.13 -14.00 8.28
C GLY A 175 5.40 -14.40 7.53
N GLY A 176 5.34 -14.51 6.21
CA GLY A 176 6.53 -14.72 5.37
C GLY A 176 7.47 -13.51 5.36
N PRO A 177 8.73 -13.69 4.93
CA PRO A 177 9.68 -12.60 4.81
C PRO A 177 9.27 -11.62 3.71
N GLY A 178 9.47 -10.32 3.95
CA GLY A 178 9.34 -9.26 2.96
C GLY A 178 10.65 -8.99 2.24
N VAL A 179 10.58 -8.24 1.15
CA VAL A 179 11.74 -7.68 0.44
C VAL A 179 11.39 -6.30 -0.10
N GLY A 180 12.27 -5.35 0.11
CA GLY A 180 12.11 -3.97 -0.36
C GLY A 180 13.37 -3.45 -1.05
N PRO A 181 13.79 -4.02 -2.20
CA PRO A 181 14.98 -3.56 -2.90
C PRO A 181 14.84 -2.11 -3.32
N ILE A 182 15.98 -1.40 -3.34
CA ILE A 182 16.05 -0.04 -3.85
C ILE A 182 16.69 -0.01 -5.23
N GLY A 183 16.05 0.69 -6.16
CA GLY A 183 16.61 1.07 -7.46
C GLY A 183 17.08 2.52 -7.44
N ILE A 184 18.20 2.83 -8.07
CA ILE A 184 18.78 4.14 -8.03
C ILE A 184 19.29 4.64 -9.37
N ALA A 185 19.33 5.98 -9.52
CA ALA A 185 19.91 6.66 -10.66
C ALA A 185 21.45 6.62 -10.63
N ASN A 186 22.07 6.81 -11.81
CA ASN A 186 23.51 6.66 -12.03
C ASN A 186 24.39 7.45 -11.05
N HIS A 187 24.04 8.69 -10.73
CA HIS A 187 24.85 9.56 -9.86
C HIS A 187 24.87 9.11 -8.39
N LEU A 188 23.98 8.21 -7.99
CA LEU A 188 23.87 7.68 -6.64
C LEU A 188 24.51 6.30 -6.46
N LEU A 189 24.93 5.63 -7.54
CA LEU A 189 25.54 4.29 -7.54
C LEU A 189 26.66 4.10 -6.50
N PRO A 190 27.61 5.05 -6.33
CA PRO A 190 28.69 4.87 -5.37
C PRO A 190 28.23 4.71 -3.91
N TYR A 191 27.03 5.17 -3.58
CA TYR A 191 26.53 5.24 -2.21
C TYR A 191 25.63 4.08 -1.82
N LEU A 192 25.33 3.13 -2.72
CA LEU A 192 24.58 1.90 -2.42
C LEU A 192 25.14 1.17 -1.19
N PRO A 193 24.30 0.38 -0.50
CA PRO A 193 24.75 -0.50 0.57
C PRO A 193 25.94 -1.36 0.13
N ASP A 194 26.87 -1.61 1.06
CA ASP A 194 27.97 -2.56 0.90
C ASP A 194 27.94 -3.57 2.03
N HIS A 195 28.86 -4.53 2.04
CA HIS A 195 28.94 -5.54 3.09
C HIS A 195 30.40 -5.72 3.54
N PRO A 196 30.68 -5.76 4.86
CA PRO A 196 32.06 -5.80 5.36
C PRO A 196 32.78 -7.13 5.07
N ILE A 197 32.01 -8.23 4.98
CA ILE A 197 32.56 -9.59 4.80
C ILE A 197 32.52 -10.00 3.32
N ILE A 198 31.39 -9.74 2.64
CA ILE A 198 31.22 -10.15 1.25
C ILE A 198 31.66 -9.02 0.32
N LYS A 199 32.71 -9.29 -0.43
CA LYS A 199 33.26 -8.32 -1.39
C LYS A 199 32.37 -8.25 -2.65
N GLY A 200 32.27 -7.05 -3.22
CA GLY A 200 31.59 -6.84 -4.51
C GLY A 200 30.07 -6.67 -4.41
N ILE A 201 29.52 -6.50 -3.20
CA ILE A 201 28.07 -6.18 -3.01
C ILE A 201 27.76 -4.82 -3.66
N ASN A 202 28.63 -3.83 -3.49
CA ASN A 202 28.55 -2.60 -4.24
C ASN A 202 29.77 -2.49 -5.17
N PRO A 203 29.65 -2.88 -6.45
CA PRO A 203 30.74 -2.79 -7.41
C PRO A 203 31.09 -1.34 -7.80
N TYR A 204 30.18 -0.39 -7.53
CA TYR A 204 30.33 1.04 -7.90
C TYR A 204 30.97 1.90 -6.80
N LYS A 205 31.28 1.31 -5.63
CA LYS A 205 31.85 2.07 -4.50
C LYS A 205 33.15 2.77 -4.88
N ASN A 206 33.33 3.97 -4.34
CA ASN A 206 34.50 4.79 -4.54
C ASN A 206 35.20 5.11 -3.21
N ALA A 207 36.26 5.91 -3.23
CA ALA A 207 37.02 6.32 -2.05
C ALA A 207 36.21 7.13 -1.02
N GLN A 208 35.08 7.72 -1.41
CA GLN A 208 34.20 8.51 -0.54
C GLN A 208 33.25 7.62 0.30
N GLY A 209 33.22 6.32 0.00
CA GLY A 209 32.53 5.29 0.75
C GLY A 209 31.04 5.21 0.47
N THR A 210 30.44 4.14 0.97
CA THR A 210 29.02 3.77 0.86
C THR A 210 28.26 4.19 2.10
N ILE A 211 26.95 3.90 2.16
CA ILE A 211 26.18 4.03 3.42
C ILE A 211 26.48 2.91 4.43
N GLY A 212 27.26 1.91 4.05
CA GLY A 212 27.52 0.73 4.86
C GLY A 212 26.46 -0.34 4.74
N THR A 213 26.35 -1.18 5.77
CA THR A 213 25.43 -2.31 5.82
C THR A 213 24.06 -1.89 6.34
N ILE A 214 23.00 -2.36 5.73
CA ILE A 214 21.60 -2.12 6.15
C ILE A 214 21.03 -3.36 6.83
N ALA A 215 21.31 -4.54 6.31
CA ALA A 215 20.91 -5.82 6.89
C ALA A 215 22.12 -6.72 7.08
N ALA A 216 22.06 -7.64 8.04
CA ALA A 216 23.14 -8.58 8.30
C ALA A 216 23.41 -9.50 7.09
N ALA A 217 22.36 -9.90 6.36
CA ALA A 217 22.49 -10.68 5.14
C ALA A 217 22.75 -9.76 3.94
N PRO A 218 23.74 -10.07 3.08
CA PRO A 218 24.17 -9.19 2.01
C PRO A 218 23.10 -8.98 0.90
N TRP A 219 22.19 -9.93 0.74
CA TRP A 219 21.06 -9.86 -0.20
C TRP A 219 19.70 -9.94 0.52
N GLY A 220 19.64 -9.53 1.78
CA GLY A 220 18.42 -9.54 2.56
C GLY A 220 17.79 -10.95 2.64
N SER A 221 16.53 -11.07 2.26
CA SER A 221 15.80 -12.34 2.22
C SER A 221 16.09 -13.12 0.93
N ALA A 222 17.33 -13.51 0.72
CA ALA A 222 17.87 -14.03 -0.54
C ALA A 222 17.08 -15.21 -1.14
N SER A 223 16.59 -16.15 -0.32
CA SER A 223 15.90 -17.36 -0.80
C SER A 223 14.61 -17.06 -1.54
N ILE A 224 13.88 -16.00 -1.16
CA ILE A 224 12.59 -15.64 -1.78
C ILE A 224 12.73 -14.79 -3.05
N LEU A 225 13.92 -14.25 -3.34
CA LEU A 225 14.19 -13.55 -4.59
C LEU A 225 13.98 -14.42 -5.83
N THR A 226 14.15 -15.76 -5.66
CA THR A 226 13.87 -16.76 -6.71
C THR A 226 12.43 -16.69 -7.20
N ILE A 227 11.48 -16.35 -6.33
CA ILE A 227 10.04 -16.24 -6.66
C ILE A 227 9.82 -15.09 -7.63
N SER A 228 10.35 -13.91 -7.34
CA SER A 228 10.22 -12.75 -8.22
C SER A 228 10.96 -12.95 -9.54
N TRP A 229 12.15 -13.55 -9.52
CA TRP A 229 12.87 -13.90 -10.73
C TRP A 229 12.04 -14.84 -11.62
N ALA A 230 11.49 -15.92 -11.05
CA ALA A 230 10.66 -16.87 -11.78
C ALA A 230 9.38 -16.20 -12.32
N TYR A 231 8.70 -15.38 -11.50
CA TYR A 231 7.51 -14.65 -11.90
C TYR A 231 7.77 -13.73 -13.11
N ILE A 232 8.83 -12.93 -13.07
CA ILE A 232 9.18 -12.03 -14.18
C ILE A 232 9.55 -12.84 -15.42
N ALA A 233 10.35 -13.90 -15.29
CA ALA A 233 10.77 -14.75 -16.39
C ALA A 233 9.59 -15.47 -17.05
N MET A 234 8.63 -15.99 -16.26
CA MET A 234 7.43 -16.68 -16.76
C MET A 234 6.44 -15.72 -17.43
N MET A 235 6.24 -14.54 -16.87
CA MET A 235 5.29 -13.56 -17.40
C MET A 235 5.83 -12.88 -18.66
N GLY A 236 7.14 -12.61 -18.70
CA GLY A 236 7.75 -11.81 -19.75
C GLY A 236 7.17 -10.40 -19.87
N ALA A 237 7.69 -9.60 -20.78
CA ALA A 237 7.26 -8.21 -20.96
C ALA A 237 5.75 -8.08 -21.29
N VAL A 238 5.23 -8.99 -22.11
CA VAL A 238 3.82 -8.98 -22.53
C VAL A 238 2.90 -9.33 -21.36
N GLY A 239 3.24 -10.38 -20.61
CA GLY A 239 2.46 -10.83 -19.44
C GLY A 239 2.44 -9.79 -18.33
N LEU A 240 3.58 -9.22 -17.97
CA LEU A 240 3.68 -8.18 -16.95
C LEU A 240 2.86 -6.93 -17.31
N ARG A 241 2.95 -6.46 -18.56
CA ARG A 241 2.12 -5.34 -19.01
C ARG A 241 0.63 -5.67 -18.98
N LYS A 242 0.25 -6.89 -19.37
CA LYS A 242 -1.13 -7.36 -19.31
C LYS A 242 -1.65 -7.39 -17.88
N ALA A 243 -0.85 -7.86 -16.92
CA ALA A 243 -1.19 -7.85 -15.50
C ALA A 243 -1.51 -6.43 -15.01
N THR A 244 -0.63 -5.46 -15.28
CA THR A 244 -0.87 -4.05 -14.94
C THR A 244 -2.15 -3.49 -15.55
N LEU A 245 -2.38 -3.72 -16.85
CA LEU A 245 -3.59 -3.25 -17.52
C LEU A 245 -4.85 -3.90 -16.94
N THR A 246 -4.79 -5.17 -16.57
CA THR A 246 -5.91 -5.88 -15.95
C THR A 246 -6.20 -5.33 -14.54
N ALA A 247 -5.18 -5.06 -13.73
CA ALA A 247 -5.35 -4.44 -12.41
C ALA A 247 -6.06 -3.08 -12.51
N ILE A 248 -5.63 -2.22 -13.43
CA ILE A 248 -6.27 -0.92 -13.69
C ILE A 248 -7.72 -1.11 -14.18
N LEU A 249 -7.95 -2.04 -15.11
CA LEU A 249 -9.28 -2.33 -15.61
C LEU A 249 -10.23 -2.81 -14.51
N ASN A 250 -9.77 -3.72 -13.65
CA ASN A 250 -10.55 -4.28 -12.55
C ASN A 250 -10.96 -3.19 -11.55
N ALA A 251 -10.04 -2.30 -11.16
CA ALA A 251 -10.34 -1.18 -10.27
C ALA A 251 -11.38 -0.23 -10.87
N ASN A 252 -11.23 0.11 -12.15
CA ASN A 252 -12.20 0.97 -12.86
C ASN A 252 -13.56 0.28 -13.06
N TYR A 253 -13.57 -1.03 -13.26
CA TYR A 253 -14.82 -1.81 -13.34
C TYR A 253 -15.57 -1.76 -12.00
N ILE A 254 -14.89 -1.98 -10.87
CA ILE A 254 -15.48 -1.88 -9.53
C ILE A 254 -16.01 -0.46 -9.29
N ALA A 255 -15.17 0.55 -9.53
CA ALA A 255 -15.56 1.94 -9.34
C ALA A 255 -16.82 2.30 -10.15
N LYS A 256 -16.90 1.88 -11.40
CA LYS A 256 -18.08 2.09 -12.27
C LYS A 256 -19.32 1.36 -11.76
N ARG A 257 -19.17 0.08 -11.33
CA ARG A 257 -20.26 -0.72 -10.79
C ARG A 257 -20.83 -0.15 -9.49
N LEU A 258 -19.99 0.37 -8.63
CA LEU A 258 -20.36 0.86 -7.31
C LEU A 258 -20.80 2.32 -7.31
N LYS A 259 -20.43 3.12 -8.29
CA LYS A 259 -20.77 4.56 -8.40
C LYS A 259 -22.26 4.91 -8.19
N PRO A 260 -23.26 4.09 -8.61
CA PRO A 260 -24.68 4.37 -8.32
C PRO A 260 -25.07 4.20 -6.84
N PHE A 261 -24.25 3.53 -6.05
CA PHE A 261 -24.54 3.14 -4.67
C PHE A 261 -23.65 3.84 -3.65
N TYR A 262 -22.42 4.17 -4.04
CA TYR A 262 -21.38 4.74 -3.20
C TYR A 262 -20.68 5.89 -3.92
N SER A 263 -20.26 6.89 -3.20
CA SER A 263 -19.38 7.93 -3.74
C SER A 263 -17.96 7.39 -3.90
N ILE A 264 -17.40 7.50 -5.10
CA ILE A 264 -15.97 7.28 -5.33
C ILE A 264 -15.27 8.60 -5.02
N LEU A 265 -14.38 8.60 -4.03
CA LEU A 265 -13.87 9.83 -3.43
C LEU A 265 -12.95 10.60 -4.36
N TYR A 266 -12.01 9.91 -5.02
CA TYR A 266 -11.05 10.53 -5.92
C TYR A 266 -11.06 9.86 -7.29
N THR A 267 -10.95 10.66 -8.34
CA THR A 267 -10.77 10.21 -9.72
C THR A 267 -9.89 11.21 -10.47
N GLY A 268 -9.21 10.75 -11.50
CA GLY A 268 -8.55 11.64 -12.44
C GLY A 268 -9.57 12.50 -13.23
N LYS A 269 -9.08 13.45 -14.03
CA LYS A 269 -9.90 14.41 -14.80
C LYS A 269 -10.98 13.76 -15.68
N ASN A 270 -10.72 12.54 -16.18
CA ASN A 270 -11.66 11.81 -17.03
C ASN A 270 -12.59 10.88 -16.24
N GLY A 271 -12.59 10.93 -14.90
CA GLY A 271 -13.39 10.10 -14.04
C GLY A 271 -12.87 8.66 -13.86
N TRP A 272 -11.60 8.40 -14.21
CA TRP A 272 -10.94 7.11 -14.04
C TRP A 272 -10.10 7.07 -12.76
N VAL A 273 -9.97 5.88 -12.20
CA VAL A 273 -9.03 5.58 -11.12
C VAL A 273 -7.81 4.83 -11.67
N ALA A 274 -6.75 4.71 -10.87
CA ALA A 274 -5.59 3.90 -11.19
C ALA A 274 -5.89 2.40 -10.94
N HIS A 275 -5.10 1.71 -10.14
CA HIS A 275 -5.27 0.29 -9.81
C HIS A 275 -6.13 0.04 -8.56
N GLU A 276 -6.56 1.08 -7.90
CA GLU A 276 -7.38 1.06 -6.69
C GLU A 276 -8.43 2.17 -6.73
N CYS A 277 -9.50 2.03 -5.94
CA CYS A 277 -10.51 3.06 -5.78
C CYS A 277 -10.91 3.23 -4.31
N ILE A 278 -11.28 4.45 -3.93
CA ILE A 278 -11.68 4.79 -2.57
C ILE A 278 -13.18 5.05 -2.52
N ILE A 279 -13.87 4.30 -1.66
CA ILE A 279 -15.29 4.48 -1.38
C ILE A 279 -15.44 5.34 -0.12
N ASP A 280 -16.24 6.41 -0.23
CA ASP A 280 -16.58 7.29 0.89
C ASP A 280 -17.74 6.73 1.71
N CYS A 281 -17.46 6.33 2.96
CA CYS A 281 -18.46 5.84 3.90
C CYS A 281 -18.86 6.87 4.97
N ARG A 282 -18.27 8.07 4.96
CA ARG A 282 -18.57 9.16 5.93
C ARG A 282 -20.06 9.54 5.99
N PRO A 283 -20.78 9.60 4.86
CA PRO A 283 -22.21 9.93 4.89
C PRO A 283 -23.05 8.97 5.73
N PHE A 284 -22.71 7.68 5.76
CA PHE A 284 -23.49 6.65 6.48
C PHE A 284 -23.34 6.78 7.99
N LYS A 285 -22.16 7.18 8.47
CA LYS A 285 -21.98 7.49 9.88
C LYS A 285 -22.89 8.63 10.33
N ASN A 286 -23.03 9.66 9.51
CA ASN A 286 -23.85 10.82 9.82
C ASN A 286 -25.36 10.53 9.71
N SER A 287 -25.79 9.77 8.68
CA SER A 287 -27.21 9.52 8.41
C SER A 287 -27.83 8.45 9.32
N CYS A 288 -27.10 7.38 9.63
CA CYS A 288 -27.64 6.21 10.32
C CYS A 288 -26.67 5.54 11.31
N ASN A 289 -25.57 6.19 11.66
CA ASN A 289 -24.54 5.71 12.59
C ASN A 289 -23.82 4.40 12.13
N VAL A 290 -23.83 4.08 10.84
CA VAL A 290 -23.08 2.95 10.27
C VAL A 290 -21.67 3.42 9.95
N THR A 291 -20.66 2.76 10.51
CA THR A 291 -19.24 3.06 10.31
C THR A 291 -18.66 2.22 9.17
N VAL A 292 -17.49 2.60 8.68
CA VAL A 292 -16.73 1.78 7.72
C VAL A 292 -16.35 0.42 8.33
N GLU A 293 -16.12 0.35 9.65
CA GLU A 293 -15.85 -0.92 10.34
C GLU A 293 -17.07 -1.85 10.29
N ASP A 294 -18.30 -1.33 10.44
CA ASP A 294 -19.53 -2.13 10.33
C ASP A 294 -19.63 -2.75 8.92
N ILE A 295 -19.32 -1.98 7.88
CA ILE A 295 -19.31 -2.46 6.50
C ILE A 295 -18.22 -3.54 6.32
N ALA A 296 -17.02 -3.31 6.83
CA ALA A 296 -15.92 -4.25 6.78
C ALA A 296 -16.24 -5.58 7.49
N LYS A 297 -16.82 -5.51 8.68
CA LYS A 297 -17.27 -6.71 9.43
C LYS A 297 -18.41 -7.44 8.71
N ARG A 298 -19.32 -6.69 8.08
CA ARG A 298 -20.41 -7.31 7.30
C ARG A 298 -19.92 -8.02 6.05
N LEU A 299 -18.87 -7.51 5.39
CA LEU A 299 -18.22 -8.19 4.26
C LEU A 299 -17.71 -9.59 4.63
N ILE A 300 -17.29 -9.81 5.89
CA ILE A 300 -16.88 -11.15 6.37
C ILE A 300 -18.05 -12.15 6.29
N ASP A 301 -19.29 -11.73 6.60
CA ASP A 301 -20.46 -12.58 6.44
C ASP A 301 -20.76 -12.98 4.99
N PHE A 302 -20.33 -12.13 4.03
CA PHE A 302 -20.35 -12.41 2.59
C PHE A 302 -19.15 -13.23 2.10
N GLY A 303 -18.25 -13.62 3.01
CA GLY A 303 -17.05 -14.42 2.69
C GLY A 303 -15.91 -13.62 2.10
N PHE A 304 -15.84 -12.31 2.38
CA PHE A 304 -14.72 -11.46 1.95
C PHE A 304 -13.86 -11.03 3.13
N HIS A 305 -12.56 -11.10 2.96
CA HIS A 305 -11.64 -10.32 3.77
C HIS A 305 -11.83 -8.85 3.39
N ALA A 306 -12.14 -8.02 4.38
CA ALA A 306 -12.43 -6.63 4.10
C ALA A 306 -11.23 -5.89 3.52
N PRO A 307 -11.45 -4.94 2.58
CA PRO A 307 -10.43 -4.02 2.13
C PRO A 307 -9.89 -3.15 3.27
N THR A 308 -8.76 -2.46 3.04
CA THR A 308 -8.20 -1.50 4.00
C THR A 308 -9.20 -0.40 4.32
N ILE A 309 -9.40 -0.13 5.60
CA ILE A 309 -10.33 0.90 6.11
C ILE A 309 -9.59 2.12 6.63
N SER A 310 -10.25 3.28 6.53
CA SER A 310 -9.78 4.56 7.12
C SER A 310 -8.36 4.97 6.72
N PHE A 311 -7.95 4.61 5.51
CA PHE A 311 -6.69 5.03 4.89
C PHE A 311 -6.90 5.34 3.40
N PRO A 312 -6.28 6.38 2.86
CA PRO A 312 -5.60 7.50 3.54
C PRO A 312 -6.57 8.48 4.19
N VAL A 313 -7.85 8.32 3.95
CA VAL A 313 -8.92 9.19 4.48
C VAL A 313 -9.74 8.43 5.53
N PRO A 314 -10.02 9.02 6.70
CA PRO A 314 -10.87 8.39 7.72
C PRO A 314 -12.25 8.01 7.19
N GLN A 315 -12.79 6.88 7.65
CA GLN A 315 -14.12 6.37 7.27
C GLN A 315 -14.29 6.11 5.77
N THR A 316 -13.25 5.60 5.12
CA THR A 316 -13.28 5.15 3.72
C THR A 316 -12.86 3.70 3.60
N LEU A 317 -13.20 3.07 2.47
CA LEU A 317 -12.69 1.76 2.04
C LEU A 317 -11.80 1.98 0.81
N ILE A 318 -10.55 1.49 0.84
CA ILE A 318 -9.69 1.45 -0.33
C ILE A 318 -9.71 0.04 -0.90
N ILE A 319 -10.10 -0.09 -2.17
CA ILE A 319 -10.30 -1.36 -2.87
C ILE A 319 -9.27 -1.50 -3.97
N GLU A 320 -8.41 -2.49 -3.83
CA GLU A 320 -7.37 -2.87 -4.79
C GLU A 320 -7.62 -4.32 -5.24
N PRO A 321 -8.28 -4.55 -6.40
CA PRO A 321 -8.61 -5.90 -6.85
C PRO A 321 -7.43 -6.68 -7.41
N THR A 322 -6.35 -6.02 -7.80
CA THR A 322 -5.21 -6.55 -8.55
C THR A 322 -5.60 -7.19 -9.89
N GLU A 323 -4.68 -7.87 -10.54
CA GLU A 323 -4.92 -8.65 -11.77
C GLU A 323 -5.36 -10.09 -11.49
N SER A 324 -5.19 -10.56 -10.26
CA SER A 324 -5.40 -11.97 -9.89
C SER A 324 -6.84 -12.35 -9.65
N GLU A 325 -7.72 -11.36 -9.39
CA GLU A 325 -9.13 -11.64 -9.15
C GLU A 325 -9.89 -11.93 -10.45
N SER A 326 -10.71 -12.98 -10.44
CA SER A 326 -11.58 -13.30 -11.55
C SER A 326 -12.73 -12.31 -11.67
N LYS A 327 -13.32 -12.18 -12.87
CA LYS A 327 -14.48 -11.32 -13.06
C LYS A 327 -15.67 -11.75 -12.20
N GLU A 328 -15.87 -13.06 -12.03
CA GLU A 328 -16.92 -13.60 -11.17
C GLU A 328 -16.74 -13.18 -9.72
N GLU A 329 -15.49 -13.22 -9.21
CA GLU A 329 -15.19 -12.80 -7.83
C GLU A 329 -15.36 -11.29 -7.66
N ILE A 330 -14.95 -10.49 -8.63
CA ILE A 330 -15.18 -9.05 -8.62
C ILE A 330 -16.69 -8.73 -8.67
N ASP A 331 -17.46 -9.45 -9.46
CA ASP A 331 -18.92 -9.28 -9.53
C ASP A 331 -19.57 -9.68 -8.20
N ARG A 332 -19.13 -10.77 -7.58
CA ARG A 332 -19.56 -11.23 -6.26
C ARG A 332 -19.28 -10.18 -5.18
N PHE A 333 -18.08 -9.59 -5.20
CA PHE A 333 -17.68 -8.51 -4.28
C PHE A 333 -18.55 -7.27 -4.45
N CYS A 334 -18.75 -6.81 -5.68
CA CYS A 334 -19.62 -5.68 -5.96
C CYS A 334 -21.06 -5.94 -5.49
N GLN A 335 -21.58 -7.16 -5.70
CA GLN A 335 -22.91 -7.54 -5.26
C GLN A 335 -23.03 -7.52 -3.73
N ALA A 336 -22.00 -7.99 -3.00
CA ALA A 336 -21.95 -7.90 -1.53
C ALA A 336 -22.08 -6.46 -1.04
N LEU A 337 -21.30 -5.54 -1.62
CA LEU A 337 -21.39 -4.12 -1.26
C LEU A 337 -22.74 -3.51 -1.63
N ILE A 338 -23.35 -3.89 -2.75
CA ILE A 338 -24.70 -3.43 -3.13
C ILE A 338 -25.75 -3.92 -2.12
N CYS A 339 -25.67 -5.18 -1.68
CA CYS A 339 -26.53 -5.71 -0.62
C CYS A 339 -26.34 -4.95 0.70
N ILE A 340 -25.11 -4.72 1.11
CA ILE A 340 -24.79 -3.93 2.32
C ILE A 340 -25.35 -2.50 2.18
N ARG A 341 -25.26 -1.87 1.01
CA ARG A 341 -25.87 -0.54 0.78
C ARG A 341 -27.40 -0.57 0.94
N GLN A 342 -28.04 -1.65 0.55
CA GLN A 342 -29.49 -1.80 0.80
C GLN A 342 -29.79 -1.96 2.28
N GLU A 343 -29.01 -2.73 3.04
CA GLU A 343 -29.12 -2.84 4.50
C GLU A 343 -28.95 -1.48 5.19
N ILE A 344 -27.97 -0.66 4.75
CA ILE A 344 -27.80 0.72 5.21
C ILE A 344 -29.03 1.57 4.92
N LYS A 345 -29.59 1.46 3.72
CA LYS A 345 -30.78 2.21 3.31
C LYS A 345 -32.00 1.88 4.17
N ASP A 346 -32.16 0.63 4.59
CA ASP A 346 -33.26 0.22 5.46
C ASP A 346 -33.13 0.84 6.87
N ILE A 347 -31.90 1.02 7.36
CA ILE A 347 -31.63 1.77 8.61
C ILE A 347 -31.93 3.27 8.42
N GLU A 348 -31.46 3.87 7.30
CA GLU A 348 -31.70 5.28 6.97
C GLU A 348 -33.20 5.61 6.92
N MET A 349 -33.99 4.68 6.36
CA MET A 349 -35.46 4.81 6.26
C MET A 349 -36.22 4.47 7.57
N GLY A 350 -35.52 4.10 8.64
CA GLY A 350 -36.13 3.73 9.91
C GLY A 350 -36.88 2.39 9.91
N ARG A 351 -36.67 1.54 8.89
CA ARG A 351 -37.26 0.18 8.83
C ARG A 351 -36.58 -0.78 9.79
N VAL A 352 -35.31 -0.52 10.11
CA VAL A 352 -34.47 -1.31 10.98
C VAL A 352 -33.86 -0.41 12.05
N SER A 353 -33.63 -0.94 13.23
CA SER A 353 -33.04 -0.22 14.37
C SER A 353 -31.66 0.33 14.04
N ARG A 354 -31.40 1.56 14.44
CA ARG A 354 -30.08 2.20 14.32
C ARG A 354 -29.03 1.65 15.28
N VAL A 355 -29.45 0.93 16.30
CA VAL A 355 -28.55 0.45 17.37
C VAL A 355 -28.35 -1.07 17.28
N ASN A 356 -29.43 -1.82 17.02
CA ASN A 356 -29.37 -3.28 16.96
C ASN A 356 -29.81 -3.73 15.55
N ASN A 357 -28.87 -4.02 14.70
CA ASN A 357 -29.08 -4.39 13.30
C ASN A 357 -27.96 -5.33 12.81
N VAL A 358 -28.15 -5.88 11.62
CA VAL A 358 -27.24 -6.86 11.04
C VAL A 358 -25.82 -6.33 10.80
N LEU A 359 -25.65 -5.03 10.56
CA LEU A 359 -24.34 -4.41 10.33
C LEU A 359 -23.57 -4.24 11.64
N HIS A 360 -24.22 -3.71 12.68
CA HIS A 360 -23.59 -3.51 13.99
C HIS A 360 -23.24 -4.83 14.69
N ASN A 361 -23.98 -5.91 14.40
CA ASN A 361 -23.74 -7.22 15.02
C ASN A 361 -22.82 -8.13 14.18
N ALA A 362 -22.46 -7.74 12.97
CA ALA A 362 -21.52 -8.49 12.12
C ALA A 362 -20.10 -8.51 12.71
N PRO A 363 -19.30 -9.56 12.45
CA PRO A 363 -19.65 -10.78 11.71
C PRO A 363 -20.42 -11.79 12.57
N HIS A 364 -21.21 -12.64 11.92
CA HIS A 364 -22.03 -13.66 12.58
C HIS A 364 -21.30 -15.01 12.57
N SER A 365 -20.79 -15.43 13.72
CA SER A 365 -20.08 -16.69 13.86
C SER A 365 -21.06 -17.89 13.84
N PHE A 366 -20.54 -19.08 13.50
CA PHE A 366 -21.35 -20.28 13.47
C PHE A 366 -21.93 -20.67 14.86
N TYR A 367 -21.31 -20.23 15.96
CA TYR A 367 -21.82 -20.46 17.31
C TYR A 367 -23.23 -19.93 17.52
N LEU A 368 -23.61 -18.87 16.80
CA LEU A 368 -24.96 -18.31 16.89
C LEU A 368 -26.05 -19.25 16.37
N LEU A 369 -25.71 -20.29 15.59
CA LEU A 369 -26.63 -21.35 15.20
C LEU A 369 -26.94 -22.32 16.35
N LEU A 370 -26.09 -22.37 17.37
CA LEU A 370 -26.22 -23.27 18.52
C LEU A 370 -26.88 -22.58 19.72
N THR A 371 -27.22 -21.30 19.60
CA THR A 371 -27.84 -20.52 20.68
C THR A 371 -29.22 -20.04 20.26
N ASP A 372 -30.04 -19.62 21.24
CA ASP A 372 -31.31 -18.97 20.95
C ASP A 372 -31.10 -17.68 20.19
N TRP A 373 -31.93 -17.43 19.17
CA TRP A 373 -31.84 -16.26 18.33
C TRP A 373 -32.54 -15.05 18.96
N HIS A 374 -31.75 -14.08 19.40
CA HIS A 374 -32.28 -12.88 20.09
C HIS A 374 -32.17 -11.59 19.27
N TYR A 375 -31.75 -11.67 18.00
CA TYR A 375 -31.61 -10.51 17.13
C TYR A 375 -32.93 -10.14 16.44
N PRO A 376 -33.16 -8.83 16.14
CA PRO A 376 -34.40 -8.36 15.51
C PRO A 376 -34.50 -8.62 14.00
N TYR A 377 -33.64 -9.46 13.46
CA TYR A 377 -33.58 -9.89 12.06
C TYR A 377 -33.44 -11.42 11.98
N SER A 378 -33.68 -11.99 10.80
CA SER A 378 -33.65 -13.45 10.64
C SER A 378 -32.22 -14.02 10.60
N GLN A 379 -32.10 -15.30 10.99
CA GLN A 379 -30.86 -16.07 10.79
C GLN A 379 -30.47 -16.10 9.32
N GLN A 380 -31.43 -16.21 8.41
CA GLN A 380 -31.16 -16.17 6.98
C GLN A 380 -30.52 -14.86 6.56
N GLN A 381 -31.01 -13.72 7.03
CA GLN A 381 -30.38 -12.42 6.75
C GLN A 381 -28.97 -12.32 7.34
N ALA A 382 -28.75 -12.88 8.53
CA ALA A 382 -27.44 -12.87 9.18
C ALA A 382 -26.41 -13.71 8.40
N PHE A 383 -26.73 -14.97 8.15
CA PHE A 383 -25.79 -15.97 7.63
C PHE A 383 -25.78 -16.10 6.12
N PHE A 384 -26.92 -15.86 5.46
CA PHE A 384 -27.13 -16.05 4.03
C PHE A 384 -27.76 -14.81 3.39
N PRO A 385 -27.05 -13.68 3.41
CA PRO A 385 -27.60 -12.38 3.02
C PRO A 385 -28.01 -12.27 1.54
N ALA A 386 -27.53 -13.18 0.67
CA ALA A 386 -27.96 -13.28 -0.72
C ALA A 386 -27.80 -14.72 -1.23
N VAL A 387 -28.65 -15.11 -2.19
CA VAL A 387 -28.73 -16.47 -2.74
C VAL A 387 -27.40 -16.98 -3.29
N HIS A 388 -26.63 -16.13 -3.94
CA HIS A 388 -25.34 -16.47 -4.57
C HIS A 388 -24.19 -16.74 -3.58
N PHE A 389 -24.40 -16.61 -2.27
CA PHE A 389 -23.37 -16.82 -1.23
C PHE A 389 -23.60 -18.10 -0.42
N HIS A 390 -24.46 -19.01 -0.89
CA HIS A 390 -24.81 -20.23 -0.16
C HIS A 390 -23.78 -21.35 -0.36
N GLU A 391 -23.22 -21.50 -1.58
CA GLU A 391 -22.43 -22.69 -1.93
C GLU A 391 -21.05 -22.69 -1.25
N ASP A 392 -20.40 -21.53 -1.14
CA ASP A 392 -19.05 -21.37 -0.55
C ASP A 392 -19.10 -20.50 0.72
N LYS A 393 -20.03 -20.80 1.64
CA LYS A 393 -20.20 -20.01 2.85
C LYS A 393 -18.96 -20.07 3.75
N TYR A 394 -18.30 -18.93 3.93
CA TYR A 394 -17.30 -18.75 4.98
C TYR A 394 -17.97 -18.51 6.33
N TRP A 395 -17.58 -19.27 7.34
CA TRP A 395 -18.06 -19.12 8.71
C TRP A 395 -17.00 -18.41 9.56
N PRO A 396 -17.25 -17.18 10.01
CA PRO A 396 -16.33 -16.50 10.92
C PRO A 396 -16.15 -17.30 12.21
N PRO A 397 -14.91 -17.50 12.68
CA PRO A 397 -14.66 -18.27 13.92
C PRO A 397 -15.14 -17.54 15.16
N VAL A 398 -15.19 -16.20 15.11
CA VAL A 398 -15.60 -15.34 16.24
C VAL A 398 -16.60 -14.27 15.77
N GLY A 399 -17.42 -13.75 16.68
CA GLY A 399 -18.24 -12.57 16.44
C GLY A 399 -17.44 -11.27 16.48
N ARG A 400 -18.13 -10.14 16.70
CA ARG A 400 -17.48 -8.82 16.74
C ARG A 400 -16.52 -8.71 17.93
N ILE A 401 -15.30 -8.34 17.64
CA ILE A 401 -14.24 -8.04 18.62
C ILE A 401 -14.15 -6.52 18.79
N ASN A 402 -14.02 -6.08 20.04
CA ASN A 402 -13.68 -4.69 20.34
C ASN A 402 -12.16 -4.52 20.26
N ASN A 403 -11.68 -4.13 19.07
CA ASN A 403 -10.25 -3.97 18.81
C ASN A 403 -9.63 -2.87 19.70
N GLU A 404 -10.32 -1.75 19.89
CA GLU A 404 -9.84 -0.64 20.71
C GLU A 404 -9.63 -1.06 22.18
N TYR A 405 -10.56 -1.85 22.72
CA TYR A 405 -10.40 -2.41 24.05
C TYR A 405 -9.20 -3.36 24.12
N GLY A 406 -9.07 -4.27 23.14
CA GLY A 406 -7.97 -5.22 23.08
C GLY A 406 -6.60 -4.52 22.99
N ASP A 407 -6.46 -3.52 22.16
CA ASP A 407 -5.23 -2.76 21.98
C ASP A 407 -4.80 -1.99 23.25
N ARG A 408 -5.77 -1.50 24.00
CA ARG A 408 -5.52 -0.79 25.26
C ARG A 408 -5.29 -1.71 26.48
N HIS A 409 -5.66 -2.99 26.37
CA HIS A 409 -5.60 -3.97 27.48
C HIS A 409 -4.76 -5.18 27.08
N LEU A 410 -3.57 -4.93 26.52
CA LEU A 410 -2.62 -5.99 26.17
C LEU A 410 -2.20 -6.75 27.43
N GLN A 411 -2.44 -8.06 27.43
CA GLN A 411 -1.89 -8.94 28.47
C GLN A 411 -0.54 -9.49 28.03
N CYS A 412 0.52 -8.93 28.57
CA CYS A 412 1.88 -9.42 28.38
C CYS A 412 2.20 -10.49 29.44
N GLY A 413 1.86 -11.73 29.18
CA GLY A 413 2.24 -12.87 30.01
C GLY A 413 1.14 -13.94 30.09
N TRP A 414 1.51 -15.17 29.79
CA TRP A 414 0.68 -16.34 30.03
C TRP A 414 0.80 -16.72 31.49
N SER A 415 -0.19 -16.38 32.33
CA SER A 415 -0.32 -17.06 33.61
C SER A 415 -1.07 -18.37 33.37
N TYR A 416 -0.39 -19.51 33.53
CA TYR A 416 -0.97 -20.86 33.42
C TYR A 416 -2.14 -21.11 34.42
N SER A 417 -2.46 -20.17 35.29
CA SER A 417 -3.45 -20.33 36.35
C SER A 417 -4.92 -20.19 35.93
N HIS A 418 -5.23 -19.82 34.69
CA HIS A 418 -6.63 -19.57 34.27
C HIS A 418 -7.23 -20.63 33.36
N PHE A 419 -6.50 -21.70 33.01
CA PHE A 419 -7.02 -22.72 32.08
C PHE A 419 -7.87 -23.81 32.75
N TRP A 420 -8.02 -23.84 34.08
CA TRP A 420 -8.74 -24.92 34.80
C TRP A 420 -10.04 -24.52 35.49
N CYS A 421 -10.61 -23.39 35.17
CA CYS A 421 -11.90 -22.94 35.79
C CYS A 421 -13.06 -22.83 34.79
N MET A 422 -13.10 -23.65 33.76
CA MET A 422 -14.30 -23.88 32.94
C MET A 422 -14.44 -25.37 32.67
N SER A 423 -14.83 -26.13 33.67
CA SER A 423 -15.47 -27.45 33.54
C SER A 423 -16.91 -27.35 33.97
#